data_d62ae6d115febd888ce817ab2561c706
#
_entry.id   d62ae6d115febd888ce817ab2561c706
#
_cell.length_a   1.000
_cell.length_b   1.000
_cell.length_c   1.000
_cell.angle_alpha   90.00
_cell.angle_beta   90.00
_cell.angle_gamma   90.00
#
_symmetry.space_group_name_H-M   'P 1'
#
loop_
_entity.id
_entity.type
_entity.pdbx_description
1 polymer ?
#
loop_
_entity_poly.entity_id
_entity_poly.type
_entity_poly.pdbx_seq_one_letter_code
_entity_poly.pdbx_strand_id
1 'polypeptide(L)'
;MVLFKINGERNSGTNFLEQILQKNKFPTYTQKIIGKTVYHWKHGVPSVDYKKLDKNVVDIFIFRNLEDWLVSFSINPYHLKEHNNFNDFLKLPQISTDKNLLDYRTNECLNKDDNGKTIFQIREYKFNKIMDYKKNNKDVILVNLSFIQNEQNLSQFLDFLSDKYISELKVNNYICNIKHTKNQLLIKNRKYNININDYRDIIDSNLNKENENFINNLTFI
;
A
#
# COMPACT_ATOMS: atom_id res chain seq x y z
N MET A 1 -8.31 8.04 22.12
CA MET A 1 -8.27 6.76 21.38
C MET A 1 -7.46 6.99 20.14
N VAL A 2 -6.46 6.16 19.89
CA VAL A 2 -5.63 6.20 18.67
C VAL A 2 -6.34 5.47 17.56
N LEU A 3 -6.23 5.96 16.31
CA LEU A 3 -6.79 5.34 15.13
C LEU A 3 -5.66 4.97 14.16
N PHE A 4 -5.69 3.76 13.61
CA PHE A 4 -4.72 3.30 12.64
C PHE A 4 -5.22 3.55 11.22
N LYS A 5 -4.43 4.25 10.44
CA LYS A 5 -4.68 4.47 9.03
C LYS A 5 -3.71 3.65 8.20
N ILE A 6 -4.24 2.73 7.41
CA ILE A 6 -3.44 1.88 6.55
C ILE A 6 -3.29 2.57 5.20
N ASN A 7 -2.05 2.79 4.81
CA ASN A 7 -1.66 3.41 3.56
C ASN A 7 -0.71 2.48 2.79
N GLY A 8 -0.58 2.69 1.51
CA GLY A 8 0.36 1.94 0.68
C GLY A 8 0.07 2.08 -0.79
N GLU A 9 0.98 1.60 -1.60
CA GLU A 9 0.76 1.52 -3.02
C GLU A 9 -0.44 0.62 -3.34
N ARG A 10 -1.02 0.78 -4.52
CA ARG A 10 -2.05 -0.14 -4.97
C ARG A 10 -1.52 -1.57 -4.99
N ASN A 11 -2.36 -2.52 -4.61
CA ASN A 11 -1.99 -3.93 -4.53
C ASN A 11 -0.84 -4.28 -3.55
N SER A 12 -0.50 -3.38 -2.62
CA SER A 12 0.51 -3.65 -1.58
C SER A 12 -0.01 -4.41 -0.36
N GLY A 13 -1.30 -4.73 -0.30
CA GLY A 13 -1.89 -5.48 0.82
C GLY A 13 -2.63 -4.62 1.84
N THR A 14 -2.96 -3.36 1.53
CA THR A 14 -3.69 -2.46 2.44
C THR A 14 -5.00 -3.06 2.96
N ASN A 15 -5.80 -3.71 2.10
CA ASN A 15 -7.04 -4.36 2.51
C ASN A 15 -6.80 -5.56 3.45
N PHE A 16 -5.71 -6.31 3.23
CA PHE A 16 -5.33 -7.42 4.09
C PHE A 16 -5.05 -6.93 5.51
N LEU A 17 -4.17 -5.96 5.65
CA LEU A 17 -3.81 -5.42 6.97
C LEU A 17 -4.99 -4.74 7.65
N GLU A 18 -5.80 -3.96 6.91
CA GLU A 18 -7.00 -3.31 7.45
C GLU A 18 -7.97 -4.34 8.06
N GLN A 19 -8.24 -5.45 7.35
CA GLN A 19 -9.10 -6.51 7.85
C GLN A 19 -8.51 -7.24 9.07
N ILE A 20 -7.19 -7.47 9.10
CA ILE A 20 -6.52 -8.06 10.26
C ILE A 20 -6.69 -7.16 11.47
N LEU A 21 -6.41 -5.88 11.35
CA LEU A 21 -6.56 -4.93 12.45
C LEU A 21 -7.99 -4.87 12.96
N GLN A 22 -8.98 -4.78 12.07
CA GLN A 22 -10.39 -4.75 12.45
C GLN A 22 -10.85 -6.03 13.16
N LYS A 23 -10.46 -7.21 12.68
CA LYS A 23 -10.77 -8.50 13.33
C LYS A 23 -10.18 -8.60 14.73
N ASN A 24 -9.04 -7.98 14.96
CA ASN A 24 -8.38 -7.94 16.26
C ASN A 24 -8.77 -6.68 17.07
N LYS A 25 -9.88 -6.01 16.69
CA LYS A 25 -10.47 -4.86 17.40
C LYS A 25 -9.57 -3.62 17.48
N PHE A 26 -8.55 -3.53 16.64
CA PHE A 26 -7.79 -2.29 16.49
C PHE A 26 -8.66 -1.25 15.80
N PRO A 27 -8.78 -0.03 16.34
CA PRO A 27 -9.56 1.03 15.71
C PRO A 27 -8.87 1.51 14.44
N THR A 28 -9.56 1.41 13.30
CA THR A 28 -9.01 1.77 11.98
C THR A 28 -9.79 2.90 11.33
N TYR A 29 -9.07 3.71 10.56
CA TYR A 29 -9.67 4.63 9.62
C TYR A 29 -10.07 3.90 8.34
N THR A 30 -11.37 3.91 8.02
CA THR A 30 -11.87 3.33 6.77
C THR A 30 -12.09 4.42 5.73
N GLN A 31 -11.60 4.17 4.51
CA GLN A 31 -11.86 5.05 3.37
C GLN A 31 -13.36 5.17 3.10
N LYS A 32 -13.83 6.41 2.88
CA LYS A 32 -15.23 6.72 2.50
C LYS A 32 -15.25 7.54 1.22
N ILE A 33 -16.28 7.32 0.40
CA ILE A 33 -16.56 8.11 -0.79
C ILE A 33 -17.92 8.78 -0.59
N ILE A 34 -17.93 10.11 -0.68
CA ILE A 34 -19.15 10.92 -0.59
C ILE A 34 -19.22 11.80 -1.84
N GLY A 35 -20.15 11.49 -2.75
CA GLY A 35 -20.20 12.14 -4.05
C GLY A 35 -18.92 11.89 -4.86
N LYS A 36 -18.18 12.95 -5.19
CA LYS A 36 -16.89 12.88 -5.89
C LYS A 36 -15.69 12.93 -4.94
N THR A 37 -15.91 13.12 -3.64
CA THR A 37 -14.85 13.31 -2.66
C THR A 37 -14.51 12.00 -1.97
N VAL A 38 -13.23 11.66 -1.95
CA VAL A 38 -12.70 10.47 -1.28
C VAL A 38 -12.00 10.90 0.00
N TYR A 39 -12.52 10.41 1.12
CA TYR A 39 -11.95 10.62 2.44
C TYR A 39 -10.99 9.48 2.76
N HIS A 40 -9.84 9.82 3.34
CA HIS A 40 -8.84 8.86 3.78
C HIS A 40 -8.30 7.96 2.65
N TRP A 41 -8.00 8.59 1.49
CA TRP A 41 -7.42 7.89 0.34
C TRP A 41 -6.11 7.20 0.71
N LYS A 42 -6.12 5.88 0.71
CA LYS A 42 -5.03 5.04 1.20
C LYS A 42 -3.88 4.83 0.22
N HIS A 43 -4.05 5.22 -1.04
CA HIS A 43 -3.03 5.07 -2.09
C HIS A 43 -2.42 6.41 -2.51
N GLY A 44 -2.79 7.49 -1.83
CA GLY A 44 -2.25 8.81 -2.05
C GLY A 44 -0.85 8.97 -1.45
N VAL A 45 -0.20 10.05 -1.86
CA VAL A 45 1.06 10.49 -1.28
C VAL A 45 0.77 11.24 0.01
N PRO A 46 1.45 10.95 1.13
CA PRO A 46 1.26 11.71 2.35
C PRO A 46 1.76 13.15 2.17
N SER A 47 0.98 14.11 2.64
CA SER A 47 1.39 15.51 2.72
C SER A 47 1.65 15.92 4.16
N VAL A 48 2.51 16.92 4.36
CA VAL A 48 2.86 17.45 5.70
C VAL A 48 1.62 18.00 6.42
N ASP A 49 0.65 18.50 5.68
CA ASP A 49 -0.61 19.05 6.23
C ASP A 49 -1.60 18.00 6.71
N TYR A 50 -1.28 16.73 6.48
CA TYR A 50 -2.12 15.58 6.81
C TYR A 50 -2.47 15.47 8.30
N LYS A 51 -1.48 15.74 9.18
CA LYS A 51 -1.66 15.62 10.65
C LYS A 51 -2.41 16.77 11.30
N LYS A 52 -2.57 17.90 10.62
CA LYS A 52 -3.35 19.02 11.20
C LYS A 52 -4.82 18.69 11.40
N LEU A 53 -5.34 17.71 10.66
CA LEU A 53 -6.75 17.33 10.69
C LEU A 53 -7.05 16.19 11.68
N ASP A 54 -6.07 15.31 11.97
CA ASP A 54 -6.28 14.11 12.78
C ASP A 54 -5.14 13.90 13.79
N LYS A 55 -5.24 14.53 14.96
CA LYS A 55 -4.18 14.53 16.00
C LYS A 55 -3.84 13.15 16.60
N ASN A 56 -4.71 12.17 16.45
CA ASN A 56 -4.59 10.85 17.08
C ASN A 56 -4.51 9.70 16.05
N VAL A 57 -3.87 9.95 14.91
CA VAL A 57 -3.73 8.94 13.85
C VAL A 57 -2.32 8.43 13.79
N VAL A 58 -2.17 7.11 13.75
CA VAL A 58 -0.94 6.41 13.41
C VAL A 58 -1.05 5.93 11.97
N ASP A 59 -0.17 6.43 11.11
CA ASP A 59 -0.11 6.03 9.71
C ASP A 59 0.74 4.77 9.55
N ILE A 60 0.17 3.70 9.02
CA ILE A 60 0.89 2.48 8.67
C ILE A 60 1.02 2.41 7.15
N PHE A 61 2.25 2.47 6.63
CA PHE A 61 2.53 2.28 5.21
C PHE A 61 2.99 0.86 4.95
N ILE A 62 2.22 0.13 4.15
CA ILE A 62 2.53 -1.23 3.76
C ILE A 62 3.16 -1.27 2.37
N PHE A 63 4.32 -1.92 2.30
CA PHE A 63 5.04 -2.18 1.05
C PHE A 63 4.91 -3.65 0.65
N ARG A 64 5.09 -3.91 -0.62
CA ARG A 64 5.16 -5.25 -1.19
C ARG A 64 6.44 -5.37 -2.02
N ASN A 65 7.05 -6.56 -2.04
CA ASN A 65 8.21 -6.82 -2.88
C ASN A 65 7.91 -6.50 -4.34
N LEU A 66 8.88 -5.95 -5.05
CA LEU A 66 8.69 -5.36 -6.37
C LEU A 66 8.02 -6.32 -7.36
N GLU A 67 8.56 -7.52 -7.51
CA GLU A 67 8.07 -8.48 -8.49
C GLU A 67 6.60 -8.86 -8.26
N ASP A 68 6.27 -9.21 -7.03
CA ASP A 68 4.90 -9.52 -6.62
C ASP A 68 3.96 -8.33 -6.80
N TRP A 69 4.46 -7.12 -6.55
CA TRP A 69 3.69 -5.91 -6.73
C TRP A 69 3.43 -5.63 -8.21
N LEU A 70 4.46 -5.71 -9.08
CA LEU A 70 4.33 -5.49 -10.52
C LEU A 70 3.30 -6.45 -11.14
N VAL A 71 3.42 -7.76 -10.84
CA VAL A 71 2.47 -8.76 -11.32
C VAL A 71 1.05 -8.48 -10.83
N SER A 72 0.89 -8.23 -9.54
CA SER A 72 -0.43 -7.97 -8.98
C SER A 72 -1.06 -6.68 -9.51
N PHE A 73 -0.26 -5.65 -9.72
CA PHE A 73 -0.75 -4.36 -10.20
C PHE A 73 -1.09 -4.41 -11.70
N SER A 74 -0.31 -5.09 -12.52
CA SER A 74 -0.61 -5.24 -13.95
C SER A 74 -1.94 -5.96 -14.22
N ILE A 75 -2.30 -6.91 -13.35
CA ILE A 75 -3.55 -7.67 -13.47
C ILE A 75 -4.78 -6.83 -13.01
N ASN A 76 -4.60 -5.96 -12.02
CA ASN A 76 -5.65 -5.07 -11.50
C ASN A 76 -5.12 -3.65 -11.35
N PRO A 77 -5.00 -2.91 -12.41
CA PRO A 77 -4.41 -1.57 -12.39
C PRO A 77 -5.32 -0.49 -11.79
N TYR A 78 -6.40 -0.82 -11.11
CA TYR A 78 -7.42 0.06 -10.52
C TYR A 78 -7.17 1.56 -10.72
N HIS A 79 -8.10 2.27 -11.36
CA HIS A 79 -8.00 3.70 -11.64
C HIS A 79 -6.88 4.14 -12.61
N LEU A 80 -6.16 3.18 -13.19
CA LEU A 80 -5.26 3.40 -14.31
C LEU A 80 -5.78 2.67 -15.54
N LYS A 81 -5.46 3.21 -16.73
CA LYS A 81 -5.78 2.55 -17.99
C LYS A 81 -5.06 1.19 -18.07
N GLU A 82 -5.79 0.16 -18.46
CA GLU A 82 -5.20 -1.15 -18.72
C GLU A 82 -4.26 -1.10 -19.91
N HIS A 83 -3.15 -1.81 -19.82
CA HIS A 83 -2.22 -2.04 -20.92
C HIS A 83 -2.54 -3.36 -21.63
N ASN A 84 -2.16 -3.46 -22.90
CA ASN A 84 -2.44 -4.65 -23.71
C ASN A 84 -1.65 -5.88 -23.23
N ASN A 85 -0.46 -5.67 -22.73
CA ASN A 85 0.44 -6.71 -22.25
C ASN A 85 1.33 -6.19 -21.11
N PHE A 86 2.09 -7.09 -20.48
CA PHE A 86 2.96 -6.76 -19.35
C PHE A 86 4.16 -5.88 -19.75
N ASN A 87 4.71 -6.04 -20.96
CA ASN A 87 5.79 -5.19 -21.45
C ASN A 87 5.35 -3.71 -21.57
N ASP A 88 4.15 -3.48 -22.11
CA ASP A 88 3.58 -2.14 -22.21
C ASP A 88 3.33 -1.54 -20.81
N PHE A 89 2.82 -2.35 -19.88
CA PHE A 89 2.64 -1.94 -18.49
C PHE A 89 3.95 -1.47 -17.84
N LEU A 90 5.07 -2.15 -18.12
CA LEU A 90 6.37 -1.79 -17.55
C LEU A 90 6.96 -0.52 -18.18
N LYS A 91 6.81 -0.34 -19.50
CA LYS A 91 7.52 0.69 -20.28
C LYS A 91 6.73 1.96 -20.50
N LEU A 92 5.41 1.84 -20.65
CA LEU A 92 4.58 2.99 -21.02
C LEU A 92 4.16 3.82 -19.81
N PRO A 93 3.97 5.13 -20.01
CA PRO A 93 3.42 5.99 -18.98
C PRO A 93 2.02 5.56 -18.58
N GLN A 94 1.75 5.60 -17.28
CA GLN A 94 0.44 5.29 -16.71
C GLN A 94 -0.54 6.45 -16.97
N ILE A 95 -1.80 6.12 -17.23
CA ILE A 95 -2.87 7.10 -17.47
C ILE A 95 -3.96 6.87 -16.42
N SER A 96 -4.23 7.90 -15.61
CA SER A 96 -5.31 7.84 -14.63
C SER A 96 -6.68 7.86 -15.31
N THR A 97 -7.56 6.94 -14.89
CA THR A 97 -8.97 6.90 -15.33
C THR A 97 -9.90 7.66 -14.39
N ASP A 98 -9.45 7.98 -13.17
CA ASP A 98 -10.26 8.63 -12.12
C ASP A 98 -10.14 10.15 -12.14
N LYS A 99 -10.42 10.76 -13.29
CA LYS A 99 -10.33 12.23 -13.42
C LYS A 99 -11.37 12.99 -12.60
N ASN A 100 -12.38 12.31 -12.04
CA ASN A 100 -13.51 12.92 -11.36
C ASN A 100 -13.56 12.72 -9.85
N LEU A 101 -12.68 11.88 -9.29
CA LEU A 101 -12.60 11.69 -7.85
C LEU A 101 -11.54 12.60 -7.25
N LEU A 102 -11.91 13.29 -6.18
CA LEU A 102 -11.07 14.28 -5.51
C LEU A 102 -10.66 13.78 -4.11
N ASP A 103 -9.39 13.93 -3.76
CA ASP A 103 -8.96 13.79 -2.37
C ASP A 103 -9.53 14.97 -1.55
N TYR A 104 -10.26 14.66 -0.46
CA TYR A 104 -10.93 15.67 0.35
C TYR A 104 -9.97 16.70 0.98
N ARG A 105 -8.69 16.37 1.11
CA ARG A 105 -7.67 17.20 1.76
C ARG A 105 -7.03 18.19 0.82
N THR A 106 -6.74 17.74 -0.40
CA THR A 106 -6.06 18.55 -1.41
C THR A 106 -7.04 19.19 -2.39
N ASN A 107 -8.29 18.68 -2.45
CA ASN A 107 -9.28 18.97 -3.48
C ASN A 107 -8.76 18.71 -4.91
N GLU A 108 -7.78 17.82 -5.04
CA GLU A 108 -7.13 17.47 -6.29
C GLU A 108 -7.58 16.09 -6.76
N CYS A 109 -7.50 15.84 -8.06
CA CYS A 109 -7.83 14.54 -8.62
C CYS A 109 -6.95 13.46 -7.99
N LEU A 110 -7.58 12.33 -7.63
CA LEU A 110 -6.85 11.14 -7.18
C LEU A 110 -5.86 10.73 -8.27
N ASN A 111 -4.66 10.35 -7.82
CA ASN A 111 -3.59 9.87 -8.70
C ASN A 111 -3.10 10.86 -9.77
N LYS A 112 -3.33 12.16 -9.60
CA LYS A 112 -2.74 13.13 -10.53
C LYS A 112 -1.22 12.96 -10.66
N ASP A 113 -0.57 12.61 -9.54
CA ASP A 113 0.88 12.42 -9.47
C ASP A 113 1.37 11.13 -10.16
N ASP A 114 0.48 10.17 -10.38
CA ASP A 114 0.78 8.92 -11.10
C ASP A 114 0.68 9.09 -12.62
N ASN A 115 -0.07 10.10 -13.08
CA ASN A 115 -0.33 10.31 -14.49
C ASN A 115 0.93 10.74 -15.26
N GLY A 116 1.20 10.08 -16.37
CA GLY A 116 2.35 10.38 -17.24
C GLY A 116 3.68 9.79 -16.77
N LYS A 117 3.71 9.07 -15.64
CA LYS A 117 4.91 8.37 -15.13
C LYS A 117 4.88 6.89 -15.48
N THR A 118 6.06 6.29 -15.68
CA THR A 118 6.17 4.81 -15.72
C THR A 118 5.87 4.23 -14.35
N ILE A 119 5.60 2.92 -14.30
CA ILE A 119 5.29 2.24 -13.06
C ILE A 119 6.45 2.33 -12.04
N PHE A 120 7.70 2.29 -12.51
CA PHE A 120 8.89 2.44 -11.67
C PHE A 120 9.03 3.86 -11.11
N GLN A 121 8.77 4.88 -11.93
CA GLN A 121 8.77 6.28 -11.49
C GLN A 121 7.68 6.56 -10.46
N ILE A 122 6.50 5.93 -10.59
CA ILE A 122 5.43 6.03 -9.59
C ILE A 122 5.90 5.44 -8.26
N ARG A 123 6.49 4.24 -8.29
CA ARG A 123 6.95 3.56 -7.09
C ARG A 123 8.05 4.35 -6.38
N GLU A 124 9.06 4.78 -7.10
CA GLU A 124 10.16 5.59 -6.55
C GLU A 124 9.66 6.92 -5.96
N TYR A 125 8.80 7.62 -6.69
CA TYR A 125 8.21 8.87 -6.22
C TYR A 125 7.44 8.68 -4.91
N LYS A 126 6.58 7.66 -4.84
CA LYS A 126 5.80 7.37 -3.63
C LYS A 126 6.68 6.96 -2.47
N PHE A 127 7.67 6.09 -2.70
CA PHE A 127 8.62 5.68 -1.68
C PHE A 127 9.33 6.90 -1.07
N ASN A 128 9.91 7.76 -1.91
CA ASN A 128 10.64 8.94 -1.44
C ASN A 128 9.73 9.88 -0.61
N LYS A 129 8.49 10.11 -1.05
CA LYS A 129 7.52 10.91 -0.30
C LYS A 129 7.12 10.29 1.04
N ILE A 130 6.97 8.97 1.11
CA ILE A 130 6.68 8.26 2.36
C ILE A 130 7.88 8.37 3.32
N MET A 131 9.11 8.23 2.83
CA MET A 131 10.31 8.36 3.64
C MET A 131 10.49 9.79 4.18
N ASP A 132 10.25 10.81 3.36
CA ASP A 132 10.26 12.20 3.80
C ASP A 132 9.16 12.48 4.85
N TYR A 133 7.98 11.92 4.65
CA TYR A 133 6.89 12.04 5.61
C TYR A 133 7.25 11.38 6.95
N LYS A 134 7.85 10.19 6.93
CA LYS A 134 8.31 9.48 8.13
C LYS A 134 9.35 10.27 8.91
N LYS A 135 10.35 10.89 8.23
CA LYS A 135 11.39 11.71 8.89
C LYS A 135 10.78 12.81 9.77
N ASN A 136 9.64 13.35 9.35
CA ASN A 136 8.98 14.46 10.01
C ASN A 136 7.83 14.04 10.96
N ASN A 137 7.52 12.74 11.05
CA ASN A 137 6.37 12.23 11.80
C ASN A 137 6.73 10.96 12.57
N LYS A 138 6.65 11.04 13.91
CA LYS A 138 6.99 9.92 14.81
C LYS A 138 5.98 8.77 14.78
N ASP A 139 4.71 9.08 14.46
CA ASP A 139 3.62 8.09 14.43
C ASP A 139 3.38 7.53 13.03
N VAL A 140 4.48 7.25 12.33
CA VAL A 140 4.49 6.59 11.03
C VAL A 140 5.23 5.27 11.16
N ILE A 141 4.55 4.20 10.77
CA ILE A 141 5.08 2.84 10.76
C ILE A 141 5.20 2.37 9.32
N LEU A 142 6.33 1.81 8.97
CA LEU A 142 6.56 1.15 7.68
C LEU A 142 6.58 -0.36 7.91
N VAL A 143 5.92 -1.14 7.05
CA VAL A 143 5.89 -2.60 7.16
C VAL A 143 5.89 -3.26 5.79
N ASN A 144 6.58 -4.40 5.66
CA ASN A 144 6.55 -5.21 4.44
C ASN A 144 5.40 -6.23 4.52
N LEU A 145 4.67 -6.39 3.42
CA LEU A 145 3.58 -7.37 3.32
C LEU A 145 4.08 -8.82 3.54
N SER A 146 5.22 -9.19 2.95
CA SER A 146 5.76 -10.54 3.09
C SER A 146 6.13 -10.87 4.54
N PHE A 147 6.57 -9.87 5.31
CA PHE A 147 6.83 -10.03 6.74
C PHE A 147 5.56 -10.39 7.51
N ILE A 148 4.49 -9.61 7.33
CA ILE A 148 3.22 -9.82 8.06
C ILE A 148 2.33 -10.93 7.49
N GLN A 149 2.71 -11.55 6.37
CA GLN A 149 2.04 -12.77 5.88
C GLN A 149 2.47 -14.03 6.65
N ASN A 150 3.57 -13.97 7.36
CA ASN A 150 3.95 -14.98 8.33
C ASN A 150 3.19 -14.77 9.65
N GLU A 151 2.55 -15.80 10.18
CA GLU A 151 1.66 -15.69 11.35
C GLU A 151 2.40 -15.26 12.62
N GLN A 152 3.60 -15.77 12.85
CA GLN A 152 4.43 -15.38 14.00
C GLN A 152 4.87 -13.93 13.92
N ASN A 153 5.32 -13.48 12.75
CA ASN A 153 5.72 -12.10 12.54
C ASN A 153 4.54 -11.13 12.65
N LEU A 154 3.37 -11.54 12.16
CA LEU A 154 2.14 -10.77 12.30
C LEU A 154 1.77 -10.60 13.78
N SER A 155 1.86 -11.66 14.58
CA SER A 155 1.61 -11.57 16.03
C SER A 155 2.55 -10.57 16.68
N GLN A 156 3.86 -10.63 16.39
CA GLN A 156 4.84 -9.65 16.89
C GLN A 156 4.51 -8.22 16.48
N PHE A 157 4.05 -8.02 15.25
CA PHE A 157 3.62 -6.71 14.77
C PHE A 157 2.38 -6.19 15.51
N LEU A 158 1.40 -7.05 15.77
CA LEU A 158 0.19 -6.69 16.52
C LEU A 158 0.48 -6.42 18.01
N ASP A 159 1.39 -7.19 18.62
CA ASP A 159 1.89 -6.92 19.98
C ASP A 159 2.53 -5.53 20.06
N PHE A 160 3.42 -5.20 19.11
CA PHE A 160 4.04 -3.89 19.04
C PHE A 160 3.01 -2.76 18.92
N LEU A 161 1.98 -2.91 18.10
CA LEU A 161 0.91 -1.91 17.96
C LEU A 161 0.11 -1.77 19.26
N SER A 162 -0.20 -2.88 19.91
CA SER A 162 -0.93 -2.92 21.17
C SER A 162 -0.14 -2.21 22.28
N ASP A 163 1.10 -2.62 22.49
CA ASP A 163 1.93 -2.12 23.59
C ASP A 163 2.23 -0.62 23.44
N LYS A 164 2.48 -0.17 22.21
CA LYS A 164 2.88 1.21 21.96
C LYS A 164 1.71 2.18 21.93
N TYR A 165 0.56 1.77 21.43
CA TYR A 165 -0.53 2.69 21.10
C TYR A 165 -1.85 2.43 21.82
N ILE A 166 -2.08 1.20 22.32
CA ILE A 166 -3.36 0.80 22.93
C ILE A 166 -3.11 -0.07 24.17
N SER A 167 -2.53 0.52 25.20
CA SER A 167 -2.14 -0.19 26.43
C SER A 167 -3.26 -0.97 27.14
N GLU A 168 -4.51 -0.69 26.84
CA GLU A 168 -5.68 -1.38 27.41
C GLU A 168 -6.11 -2.61 26.58
N LEU A 169 -5.58 -2.80 25.36
CA LEU A 169 -5.95 -3.89 24.47
C LEU A 169 -5.05 -5.12 24.70
N LYS A 170 -5.33 -5.88 25.76
CA LYS A 170 -4.70 -7.21 25.94
C LYS A 170 -5.43 -8.24 25.09
N VAL A 171 -4.90 -8.57 23.93
CA VAL A 171 -5.41 -9.65 23.08
C VAL A 171 -4.55 -10.90 23.32
N ASN A 172 -5.13 -11.92 23.97
CA ASN A 172 -4.40 -13.15 24.31
C ASN A 172 -4.12 -14.04 23.08
N ASN A 173 -4.93 -13.92 22.02
CA ASN A 173 -4.74 -14.67 20.77
C ASN A 173 -5.22 -13.81 19.60
N TYR A 174 -4.31 -13.47 18.70
CA TYR A 174 -4.65 -12.73 17.48
C TYR A 174 -5.25 -13.62 16.40
N ILE A 175 -6.20 -13.07 15.67
CA ILE A 175 -6.76 -13.70 14.47
C ILE A 175 -5.83 -13.36 13.30
N CYS A 176 -4.93 -14.27 12.95
CA CYS A 176 -3.96 -14.06 11.87
C CYS A 176 -4.46 -14.53 10.50
N ASN A 177 -5.50 -15.37 10.46
CA ASN A 177 -6.01 -15.95 9.22
C ASN A 177 -7.17 -15.14 8.63
N ILE A 178 -6.94 -14.51 7.48
CA ILE A 178 -8.00 -14.07 6.58
C ILE A 178 -8.07 -15.10 5.46
N LYS A 179 -9.18 -15.84 5.38
CA LYS A 179 -9.46 -16.67 4.20
C LYS A 179 -9.63 -15.74 2.99
N HIS A 180 -8.54 -15.48 2.27
CA HIS A 180 -8.67 -15.03 0.89
C HIS A 180 -9.36 -16.16 0.14
N THR A 181 -10.51 -15.88 -0.45
CA THR A 181 -11.16 -16.85 -1.32
C THR A 181 -10.16 -17.21 -2.43
N LYS A 182 -9.68 -18.46 -2.43
CA LYS A 182 -8.72 -19.01 -3.41
C LYS A 182 -9.11 -18.68 -4.87
N ASN A 183 -10.37 -18.41 -5.14
CA ASN A 183 -10.89 -18.04 -6.44
C ASN A 183 -10.37 -16.68 -6.98
N GLN A 184 -10.05 -15.71 -6.14
CA GLN A 184 -9.51 -14.43 -6.63
C GLN A 184 -8.06 -14.55 -7.11
N LEU A 185 -7.24 -15.40 -6.47
CA LEU A 185 -5.87 -15.69 -6.91
C LEU A 185 -5.83 -16.49 -8.23
N LEU A 186 -6.73 -17.45 -8.41
CA LEU A 186 -6.81 -18.28 -9.62
C LEU A 186 -7.30 -17.49 -10.85
N ILE A 187 -8.22 -16.55 -10.66
CA ILE A 187 -8.69 -15.66 -11.74
C ILE A 187 -7.57 -14.70 -12.14
N LYS A 188 -6.79 -14.20 -11.19
CA LYS A 188 -5.67 -13.28 -11.43
C LYS A 188 -4.57 -13.90 -12.28
N ASN A 189 -4.18 -15.15 -12.01
CA ASN A 189 -3.11 -15.82 -12.75
C ASN A 189 -3.48 -16.20 -14.20
N ARG A 190 -4.76 -16.10 -14.58
CA ARG A 190 -5.22 -16.49 -15.92
C ARG A 190 -5.14 -15.36 -16.98
N LYS A 191 -5.09 -14.09 -16.56
CA LYS A 191 -5.14 -12.96 -17.51
C LYS A 191 -3.79 -12.81 -18.26
N TYR A 192 -2.68 -13.05 -17.57
CA TYR A 192 -1.34 -13.01 -18.15
C TYR A 192 -0.52 -14.17 -17.57
N ASN A 193 0.01 -15.01 -18.44
CA ASN A 193 1.01 -16.01 -18.03
C ASN A 193 2.37 -15.31 -17.88
N ILE A 194 2.51 -14.47 -16.86
CA ILE A 194 3.69 -13.63 -16.65
C ILE A 194 4.77 -14.49 -15.98
N ASN A 195 5.83 -14.77 -16.71
CA ASN A 195 7.09 -15.19 -16.13
C ASN A 195 7.95 -13.93 -15.93
N ILE A 196 8.12 -13.49 -14.71
CA ILE A 196 8.83 -12.24 -14.38
C ILE A 196 10.29 -12.25 -14.89
N ASN A 197 10.91 -13.42 -15.00
CA ASN A 197 12.29 -13.56 -15.50
C ASN A 197 12.45 -13.11 -16.95
N ASP A 198 11.41 -13.21 -17.78
CA ASP A 198 11.43 -12.75 -19.18
C ASP A 198 11.55 -11.22 -19.28
N TYR A 199 11.35 -10.50 -18.18
CA TYR A 199 11.37 -9.04 -18.09
C TYR A 199 12.48 -8.51 -17.19
N ARG A 200 13.41 -9.37 -16.75
CA ARG A 200 14.47 -9.04 -15.77
C ARG A 200 15.28 -7.82 -16.22
N ASP A 201 15.73 -7.76 -17.46
CA ASP A 201 16.55 -6.66 -17.97
C ASP A 201 15.80 -5.32 -17.91
N ILE A 202 14.49 -5.32 -18.18
CA ILE A 202 13.67 -4.09 -18.10
C ILE A 202 13.53 -3.67 -16.64
N ILE A 203 13.28 -4.62 -15.75
CA ILE A 203 13.13 -4.35 -14.33
C ILE A 203 14.43 -3.81 -13.77
N ASP A 204 15.56 -4.50 -13.99
CA ASP A 204 16.86 -4.15 -13.44
C ASP A 204 17.42 -2.82 -13.96
N SER A 205 17.04 -2.43 -15.18
CA SER A 205 17.45 -1.15 -15.77
C SER A 205 16.63 0.06 -15.29
N ASN A 206 15.46 -0.16 -14.69
CA ASN A 206 14.54 0.90 -14.31
C ASN A 206 14.29 0.99 -12.79
N LEU A 207 14.67 -0.02 -12.02
CA LEU A 207 14.44 -0.02 -10.57
C LEU A 207 15.49 0.82 -9.82
N ASN A 208 15.07 1.43 -8.73
CA ASN A 208 15.98 1.97 -7.74
C ASN A 208 16.38 0.85 -6.76
N LYS A 209 17.59 0.30 -6.95
CA LYS A 209 18.08 -0.87 -6.19
C LYS A 209 18.16 -0.61 -4.69
N GLU A 210 18.52 0.59 -4.27
CA GLU A 210 18.62 0.96 -2.85
C GLU A 210 17.25 0.93 -2.18
N ASN A 211 16.25 1.53 -2.81
CA ASN A 211 14.89 1.54 -2.30
C ASN A 211 14.30 0.12 -2.22
N GLU A 212 14.53 -0.71 -3.24
CA GLU A 212 14.02 -2.08 -3.23
C GLU A 212 14.73 -2.97 -2.22
N ASN A 213 16.05 -2.79 -2.03
CA ASN A 213 16.77 -3.48 -0.96
C ASN A 213 16.24 -3.07 0.42
N PHE A 214 15.96 -1.78 0.63
CA PHE A 214 15.33 -1.34 1.86
C PHE A 214 13.97 -2.02 2.08
N ILE A 215 13.09 -2.02 1.06
CA ILE A 215 11.75 -2.64 1.15
C ILE A 215 11.85 -4.13 1.43
N ASN A 216 12.75 -4.86 0.73
CA ASN A 216 12.88 -6.31 0.86
C ASN A 216 13.38 -6.74 2.25
N ASN A 217 14.19 -5.90 2.92
CA ASN A 217 14.69 -6.14 4.26
C ASN A 217 13.84 -5.50 5.36
N LEU A 218 12.78 -4.81 5.00
CA LEU A 218 11.90 -4.16 5.95
C LEU A 218 11.07 -5.19 6.71
N THR A 219 11.18 -5.18 8.02
CA THR A 219 10.25 -5.85 8.94
C THR A 219 9.12 -4.87 9.29
N PHE A 220 9.31 -4.11 10.39
CA PHE A 220 8.51 -2.91 10.69
C PHE A 220 9.37 -1.93 11.50
N ILE A 221 9.20 -0.62 11.27
CA ILE A 221 9.93 0.46 11.93
C ILE A 221 9.04 1.66 12.17
#